data_c5318b03c7e42ab780447e4629dbd4f4
#
_entry.id   c5318b03c7e42ab780447e4629dbd4f4
#
_cell.length_a   1.000
_cell.length_b   1.000
_cell.length_c   1.000
_cell.angle_alpha   90.00
_cell.angle_beta   90.00
_cell.angle_gamma   90.00
#
_symmetry.space_group_name_H-M   'P 1'
#
loop_
_entity.id
_entity.type
_entity.pdbx_description
1 polymer ?
#
loop_
_entity_poly.entity_id
_entity_poly.type
_entity_poly.pdbx_seq_one_letter_code
_entity_poly.pdbx_strand_id
1 'polypeptide(L)'
;MDKVIFVTLMMADKMEKRHFPVENDSLTEYSGKTYYAINSVLSNSIEKGDNIKVVLLETNAGAQAGKKNAQLFIDELNSFNTAGANISYEIITSEFINDKAKYKELYKKLVSNFSEGAELYADITFGVKTLPILILNAMQFGEKFFDCTIGNVIYLKTEFKDGVIVDGSQCIFDLTPLYMLSTFTNNIECSSGERAIAALDALFEE
;
A
#
# COMPACT_ATOMS: atom_id res chain seq x y z
N MET A 1 8.26 12.59 11.20
CA MET A 1 8.84 11.88 10.05
C MET A 1 7.96 12.12 8.83
N ASP A 2 8.50 12.11 7.61
CA ASP A 2 7.69 12.17 6.40
C ASP A 2 7.24 10.76 6.02
N LYS A 3 5.95 10.57 5.75
CA LYS A 3 5.38 9.28 5.33
C LYS A 3 4.59 9.45 4.05
N VAL A 4 4.74 8.52 3.10
CA VAL A 4 3.93 8.48 1.87
C VAL A 4 3.18 7.15 1.82
N ILE A 5 1.86 7.23 1.67
CA ILE A 5 0.97 6.08 1.74
C ILE A 5 0.20 5.96 0.44
N PHE A 6 0.42 4.88 -0.31
CA PHE A 6 -0.33 4.56 -1.52
C PHE A 6 -1.47 3.62 -1.20
N VAL A 7 -2.66 3.97 -1.62
CA VAL A 7 -3.87 3.15 -1.38
C VAL A 7 -4.65 2.97 -2.66
N THR A 8 -4.86 1.73 -3.04
CA THR A 8 -5.78 1.40 -4.12
C THR A 8 -7.21 1.39 -3.60
N LEU A 9 -8.08 2.23 -4.17
CA LEU A 9 -9.46 2.37 -3.69
C LEU A 9 -10.36 1.24 -4.20
N MET A 10 -11.25 0.79 -3.33
CA MET A 10 -12.31 -0.14 -3.70
C MET A 10 -13.30 0.53 -4.66
N MET A 11 -13.68 -0.18 -5.73
CA MET A 11 -14.60 0.30 -6.75
C MET A 11 -16.07 -0.09 -6.49
N ALA A 12 -16.35 -0.88 -5.45
CA ALA A 12 -17.72 -1.27 -5.11
C ALA A 12 -18.46 -0.19 -4.34
N ASP A 13 -19.79 -0.10 -4.54
CA ASP A 13 -20.63 0.95 -3.93
C ASP A 13 -20.82 0.80 -2.42
N LYS A 14 -20.65 -0.41 -1.89
CA LYS A 14 -20.87 -0.70 -0.47
C LYS A 14 -19.58 -1.15 0.18
N MET A 15 -19.12 -0.40 1.16
CA MET A 15 -18.09 -0.79 2.10
C MET A 15 -18.68 -0.89 3.51
N GLU A 16 -18.25 -1.88 4.24
CA GLU A 16 -18.63 -2.09 5.65
C GLU A 16 -17.37 -2.12 6.49
N LYS A 17 -17.47 -1.57 7.71
CA LYS A 17 -16.38 -1.70 8.68
C LYS A 17 -16.27 -3.13 9.16
N ARG A 18 -15.07 -3.67 9.09
CA ARG A 18 -14.74 -5.02 9.54
C ARG A 18 -13.51 -5.01 10.42
N HIS A 19 -13.41 -6.00 11.28
CA HIS A 19 -12.16 -6.33 11.93
C HIS A 19 -11.30 -7.12 10.95
N PHE A 20 -10.05 -6.72 10.81
CA PHE A 20 -9.08 -7.37 9.94
C PHE A 20 -7.96 -7.96 10.80
N PRO A 21 -8.01 -9.29 11.09
CA PRO A 21 -6.91 -9.95 11.76
C PRO A 21 -5.65 -9.92 10.89
N VAL A 22 -4.49 -10.01 11.53
CA VAL A 22 -3.18 -10.12 10.87
C VAL A 22 -2.79 -11.59 10.83
N GLU A 23 -2.24 -12.08 9.70
CA GLU A 23 -1.89 -13.50 9.57
C GLU A 23 -0.65 -13.90 10.37
N ASN A 24 0.25 -12.95 10.61
CA ASN A 24 1.51 -13.20 11.33
C ASN A 24 1.85 -12.03 12.28
N ASP A 25 2.87 -12.19 13.10
CA ASP A 25 3.29 -11.23 14.11
C ASP A 25 4.06 -10.02 13.53
N SER A 26 4.18 -9.89 12.20
CA SER A 26 4.91 -8.79 11.55
C SER A 26 4.22 -7.43 11.71
N LEU A 27 2.91 -7.43 11.95
CA LEU A 27 2.09 -6.24 12.14
C LEU A 27 1.35 -6.28 13.47
N THR A 28 1.20 -5.12 14.10
CA THR A 28 0.36 -5.00 15.30
C THR A 28 -1.11 -4.98 14.90
N GLU A 29 -1.88 -5.96 15.39
CA GLU A 29 -3.31 -6.07 15.13
C GLU A 29 -4.09 -4.95 15.81
N TYR A 30 -4.98 -4.28 15.06
CA TYR A 30 -5.95 -3.33 15.58
C TYR A 30 -7.25 -4.04 15.96
N SER A 31 -7.63 -3.96 17.23
CA SER A 31 -8.82 -4.66 17.76
C SER A 31 -10.17 -4.10 17.30
N GLY A 32 -10.17 -2.92 16.68
CA GLY A 32 -11.40 -2.27 16.20
C GLY A 32 -11.82 -2.72 14.80
N LYS A 33 -12.78 -1.98 14.23
CA LYS A 33 -13.26 -2.21 12.87
C LYS A 33 -12.92 -1.02 11.98
N THR A 34 -12.40 -1.29 10.78
CA THR A 34 -12.06 -0.28 9.78
C THR A 34 -12.70 -0.58 8.43
N TYR A 35 -12.81 0.44 7.58
CA TYR A 35 -13.19 0.27 6.17
C TYR A 35 -12.01 -0.26 5.35
N TYR A 36 -10.80 0.23 5.64
CA TYR A 36 -9.57 -0.14 4.93
C TYR A 36 -8.58 -0.81 5.86
N ALA A 37 -8.01 -1.91 5.41
CA ALA A 37 -7.02 -2.68 6.17
C ALA A 37 -5.80 -1.84 6.54
N ILE A 38 -5.32 -0.99 5.63
CA ILE A 38 -4.19 -0.11 5.90
C ILE A 38 -4.47 0.89 7.04
N ASN A 39 -5.70 1.35 7.22
CA ASN A 39 -6.05 2.25 8.31
C ASN A 39 -5.90 1.57 9.68
N SER A 40 -6.12 0.25 9.76
CA SER A 40 -5.86 -0.50 10.99
C SER A 40 -4.36 -0.58 11.30
N VAL A 41 -3.52 -0.73 10.28
CA VAL A 41 -2.04 -0.70 10.44
C VAL A 41 -1.58 0.70 10.85
N LEU A 42 -2.05 1.73 10.15
CA LEU A 42 -1.67 3.13 10.40
C LEU A 42 -2.15 3.65 11.75
N SER A 43 -3.22 3.09 12.32
CA SER A 43 -3.71 3.49 13.65
C SER A 43 -2.65 3.38 14.75
N ASN A 44 -1.68 2.49 14.57
CA ASN A 44 -0.56 2.27 15.49
C ASN A 44 0.74 2.97 15.05
N SER A 45 0.77 3.58 13.85
CA SER A 45 2.00 4.12 13.25
C SER A 45 2.02 5.64 13.14
N ILE A 46 0.89 6.32 13.45
CA ILE A 46 0.81 7.79 13.37
C ILE A 46 1.38 8.40 14.64
N GLU A 47 2.40 9.25 14.48
CA GLU A 47 3.07 9.92 15.58
C GLU A 47 2.91 11.45 15.49
N LYS A 48 3.09 12.09 16.64
CA LYS A 48 3.09 13.56 16.71
C LYS A 48 4.24 14.15 15.91
N GLY A 49 3.90 15.07 15.00
CA GLY A 49 4.87 15.74 14.15
C GLY A 49 5.16 15.01 12.83
N ASP A 50 4.49 13.90 12.56
CA ASP A 50 4.53 13.28 11.24
C ASP A 50 3.90 14.19 10.19
N ASN A 51 4.50 14.20 8.99
CA ASN A 51 3.91 14.74 7.77
C ASN A 51 3.53 13.56 6.88
N ILE A 52 2.24 13.30 6.77
CA ILE A 52 1.72 12.13 6.07
C ILE A 52 1.06 12.58 4.76
N LYS A 53 1.55 12.07 3.64
CA LYS A 53 0.94 12.26 2.34
C LYS A 53 0.28 10.97 1.89
N VAL A 54 -1.04 10.99 1.75
CA VAL A 54 -1.82 9.84 1.29
C VAL A 54 -2.20 10.02 -0.17
N VAL A 55 -1.82 9.07 -0.99
CA VAL A 55 -2.13 9.01 -2.42
C VAL A 55 -3.18 7.94 -2.65
N LEU A 56 -4.41 8.37 -2.90
CA LEU A 56 -5.57 7.50 -3.13
C LEU A 56 -5.71 7.26 -4.64
N LEU A 57 -5.62 6.01 -5.07
CA LEU A 57 -5.71 5.62 -6.47
C LEU A 57 -7.09 5.06 -6.78
N GLU A 58 -7.83 5.73 -7.64
CA GLU A 58 -9.11 5.27 -8.17
C GLU A 58 -9.01 4.93 -9.66
N THR A 59 -9.93 4.11 -10.17
CA THR A 59 -10.06 3.86 -11.61
C THR A 59 -11.33 4.50 -12.14
N ASN A 60 -11.29 4.98 -13.39
CA ASN A 60 -12.44 5.61 -14.05
C ASN A 60 -13.70 4.72 -14.07
N ALA A 61 -13.54 3.39 -14.10
CA ALA A 61 -14.65 2.46 -14.12
C ALA A 61 -15.51 2.49 -12.84
N GLY A 62 -14.98 3.06 -11.74
CA GLY A 62 -15.65 3.16 -10.45
C GLY A 62 -15.74 4.58 -9.88
N ALA A 63 -15.66 5.62 -10.73
CA ALA A 63 -15.45 7.00 -10.29
C ALA A 63 -16.47 7.53 -9.25
N GLN A 64 -17.75 7.12 -9.27
CA GLN A 64 -18.72 7.53 -8.25
C GLN A 64 -18.48 6.80 -6.92
N ALA A 65 -18.26 5.48 -6.97
CA ALA A 65 -17.91 4.70 -5.79
C ALA A 65 -16.54 5.13 -5.24
N GLY A 66 -15.56 5.40 -6.12
CA GLY A 66 -14.23 5.87 -5.76
C GLY A 66 -14.25 7.12 -4.90
N LYS A 67 -14.99 8.16 -5.29
CA LYS A 67 -15.13 9.40 -4.51
C LYS A 67 -15.71 9.17 -3.12
N LYS A 68 -16.76 8.34 -3.03
CA LYS A 68 -17.38 7.99 -1.74
C LYS A 68 -16.39 7.20 -0.88
N ASN A 69 -15.71 6.24 -1.46
CA ASN A 69 -14.77 5.37 -0.76
C ASN A 69 -13.50 6.13 -0.34
N ALA A 70 -13.05 7.10 -1.14
CA ALA A 70 -11.99 8.04 -0.75
C ALA A 70 -12.40 8.84 0.50
N GLN A 71 -13.63 9.35 0.53
CA GLN A 71 -14.09 10.09 1.71
C GLN A 71 -14.19 9.21 2.95
N LEU A 72 -14.66 7.97 2.82
CA LEU A 72 -14.67 7.00 3.93
C LEU A 72 -13.26 6.73 4.47
N PHE A 73 -12.28 6.60 3.57
CA PHE A 73 -10.88 6.45 3.95
C PHE A 73 -10.36 7.66 4.72
N ILE A 74 -10.58 8.86 4.17
CA ILE A 74 -10.12 10.13 4.74
C ILE A 74 -10.70 10.36 6.14
N ASP A 75 -12.01 10.20 6.28
CA ASP A 75 -12.71 10.40 7.56
C ASP A 75 -12.23 9.40 8.61
N GLU A 76 -12.00 8.15 8.20
CA GLU A 76 -11.50 7.10 9.09
C GLU A 76 -10.06 7.37 9.54
N LEU A 77 -9.14 7.66 8.61
CA LEU A 77 -7.75 7.95 8.97
C LEU A 77 -7.63 9.19 9.86
N ASN A 78 -8.41 10.24 9.55
CA ASN A 78 -8.46 11.43 10.41
C ASN A 78 -8.96 11.11 11.82
N SER A 79 -9.86 10.15 11.98
CA SER A 79 -10.35 9.73 13.31
C SER A 79 -9.27 9.02 14.15
N PHE A 80 -8.28 8.41 13.51
CA PHE A 80 -7.12 7.80 14.17
C PHE A 80 -6.00 8.79 14.48
N ASN A 81 -6.01 9.97 13.84
CA ASN A 81 -4.98 10.99 14.05
C ASN A 81 -5.13 11.72 15.38
N THR A 82 -5.11 11.00 16.48
CA THR A 82 -5.16 11.57 17.84
C THR A 82 -3.83 12.22 18.24
N ALA A 83 -2.74 11.85 17.58
CA ALA A 83 -1.41 12.41 17.80
C ALA A 83 -1.25 13.83 17.23
N GLY A 84 -2.12 14.24 16.27
CA GLY A 84 -2.06 15.54 15.63
C GLY A 84 -0.99 15.63 14.54
N ALA A 85 -0.78 14.57 13.77
CA ALA A 85 0.05 14.58 12.57
C ALA A 85 -0.54 15.50 11.48
N ASN A 86 0.29 16.02 10.61
CA ASN A 86 -0.15 16.74 9.42
C ASN A 86 -0.47 15.74 8.32
N ILE A 87 -1.74 15.56 7.96
CA ILE A 87 -2.15 14.63 6.91
C ILE A 87 -2.66 15.40 5.69
N SER A 88 -2.13 15.08 4.53
CA SER A 88 -2.58 15.60 3.23
C SER A 88 -3.01 14.47 2.32
N TYR A 89 -3.94 14.74 1.40
CA TYR A 89 -4.54 13.74 0.52
C TYR A 89 -4.45 14.17 -0.93
N GLU A 90 -4.05 13.26 -1.80
CA GLU A 90 -4.11 13.40 -3.25
C GLU A 90 -4.92 12.25 -3.84
N ILE A 91 -5.90 12.55 -4.70
CA ILE A 91 -6.66 11.52 -5.42
C ILE A 91 -6.16 11.48 -6.85
N ILE A 92 -5.63 10.34 -7.27
CA ILE A 92 -5.17 10.10 -8.63
C ILE A 92 -6.14 9.14 -9.31
N THR A 93 -6.83 9.64 -10.35
CA THR A 93 -7.68 8.79 -11.18
C THR A 93 -6.85 8.14 -12.28
N SER A 94 -6.87 6.82 -12.35
CA SER A 94 -6.23 6.01 -13.38
C SER A 94 -7.24 5.57 -14.43
N GLU A 95 -6.89 5.74 -15.70
CA GLU A 95 -7.64 5.13 -16.79
C GLU A 95 -7.31 3.64 -16.89
N PHE A 96 -8.34 2.79 -17.01
CA PHE A 96 -8.14 1.35 -17.23
C PHE A 96 -7.85 1.09 -18.74
N ILE A 97 -6.70 1.57 -19.19
CA ILE A 97 -6.26 1.46 -20.58
C ILE A 97 -4.82 0.93 -20.60
N ASN A 98 -4.57 -0.06 -21.45
CA ASN A 98 -3.21 -0.58 -21.67
C ASN A 98 -2.47 0.33 -22.67
N ASP A 99 -1.95 1.44 -22.18
CA ASP A 99 -1.24 2.46 -22.96
C ASP A 99 0.05 2.90 -22.25
N LYS A 100 1.15 2.88 -22.98
CA LYS A 100 2.49 3.23 -22.46
C LYS A 100 2.58 4.68 -21.96
N ALA A 101 1.91 5.62 -22.65
CA ALA A 101 1.96 7.03 -22.26
C ALA A 101 1.17 7.25 -20.97
N LYS A 102 0.03 6.57 -20.79
CA LYS A 102 -0.78 6.60 -19.57
C LYS A 102 -0.06 5.98 -18.39
N TYR A 103 0.62 4.85 -18.57
CA TYR A 103 1.46 4.27 -17.51
C TYR A 103 2.60 5.21 -17.11
N LYS A 104 3.27 5.83 -18.08
CA LYS A 104 4.32 6.82 -17.79
C LYS A 104 3.78 8.04 -17.04
N GLU A 105 2.61 8.55 -17.43
CA GLU A 105 1.96 9.68 -16.76
C GLU A 105 1.62 9.32 -15.30
N LEU A 106 0.96 8.18 -15.09
CA LEU A 106 0.60 7.70 -13.76
C LEU A 106 1.85 7.48 -12.89
N TYR A 107 2.86 6.81 -13.43
CA TYR A 107 4.13 6.59 -12.73
C TYR A 107 4.78 7.89 -12.29
N LYS A 108 4.82 8.91 -13.17
CA LYS A 108 5.35 10.24 -12.81
C LYS A 108 4.55 10.89 -11.67
N LYS A 109 3.23 10.77 -11.68
CA LYS A 109 2.39 11.26 -10.58
C LYS A 109 2.71 10.54 -9.27
N LEU A 110 2.91 9.22 -9.29
CA LEU A 110 3.28 8.47 -8.09
C LEU A 110 4.62 8.97 -7.51
N VAL A 111 5.67 8.98 -8.32
CA VAL A 111 7.03 9.35 -7.85
C VAL A 111 7.17 10.83 -7.47
N SER A 112 6.32 11.71 -7.99
CA SER A 112 6.31 13.14 -7.60
C SER A 112 5.78 13.38 -6.17
N ASN A 113 5.30 12.33 -5.51
CA ASN A 113 4.83 12.39 -4.13
C ASN A 113 5.91 12.11 -3.08
N PHE A 114 7.09 11.67 -3.50
CA PHE A 114 8.17 11.38 -2.56
C PHE A 114 8.85 12.64 -2.04
N SER A 115 9.26 12.57 -0.77
CA SER A 115 10.24 13.43 -0.14
C SER A 115 11.46 12.61 0.26
N GLU A 116 12.61 13.25 0.38
CA GLU A 116 13.87 12.63 0.79
C GLU A 116 13.72 11.97 2.16
N GLY A 117 14.14 10.70 2.28
CA GLY A 117 14.10 9.94 3.52
C GLY A 117 12.70 9.58 4.03
N ALA A 118 11.66 9.68 3.20
CA ALA A 118 10.30 9.33 3.60
C ALA A 118 10.13 7.83 3.84
N GLU A 119 9.26 7.47 4.76
CA GLU A 119 8.82 6.10 4.97
C GLU A 119 7.58 5.79 4.09
N LEU A 120 7.66 4.71 3.31
CA LEU A 120 6.66 4.36 2.30
C LEU A 120 5.76 3.22 2.76
N TYR A 121 4.46 3.40 2.58
CA TYR A 121 3.44 2.39 2.85
C TYR A 121 2.60 2.14 1.59
N ALA A 122 2.11 0.93 1.41
CA ALA A 122 1.18 0.64 0.32
C ALA A 122 0.09 -0.37 0.73
N ASP A 123 -1.15 -0.06 0.35
CA ASP A 123 -2.25 -1.03 0.31
C ASP A 123 -2.60 -1.33 -1.15
N ILE A 124 -2.27 -2.55 -1.57
CA ILE A 124 -2.46 -3.01 -2.95
C ILE A 124 -3.66 -3.96 -3.09
N THR A 125 -4.59 -3.90 -2.15
CA THR A 125 -5.74 -4.82 -2.07
C THR A 125 -6.71 -4.65 -3.24
N PHE A 126 -7.05 -3.42 -3.56
CA PHE A 126 -8.14 -3.11 -4.49
C PHE A 126 -7.63 -2.61 -5.86
N GLY A 127 -8.57 -2.26 -6.72
CA GLY A 127 -8.26 -1.71 -8.03
C GLY A 127 -7.85 -2.74 -9.08
N VAL A 128 -7.36 -2.23 -10.20
CA VAL A 128 -6.91 -3.06 -11.33
C VAL A 128 -5.49 -3.56 -11.10
N LYS A 129 -5.20 -4.78 -11.55
CA LYS A 129 -3.93 -5.48 -11.29
C LYS A 129 -2.66 -4.74 -11.75
N THR A 130 -2.78 -3.75 -12.63
CA THR A 130 -1.65 -2.92 -13.07
C THR A 130 -1.24 -1.88 -12.03
N LEU A 131 -2.16 -1.45 -11.14
CA LEU A 131 -1.85 -0.46 -10.10
C LEU A 131 -0.82 -0.99 -9.09
N PRO A 132 -0.96 -2.20 -8.51
CA PRO A 132 0.07 -2.78 -7.66
C PRO A 132 1.46 -2.77 -8.29
N ILE A 133 1.56 -3.17 -9.56
CA ILE A 133 2.85 -3.20 -10.27
C ILE A 133 3.47 -1.80 -10.35
N LEU A 134 2.66 -0.78 -10.68
CA LEU A 134 3.15 0.60 -10.77
C LEU A 134 3.54 1.16 -9.39
N ILE A 135 2.76 0.86 -8.35
CA ILE A 135 3.06 1.28 -6.97
C ILE A 135 4.38 0.67 -6.52
N LEU A 136 4.55 -0.65 -6.64
CA LEU A 136 5.78 -1.33 -6.19
C LEU A 136 7.01 -0.82 -6.95
N ASN A 137 6.90 -0.59 -8.26
CA ASN A 137 8.01 0.02 -9.02
C ASN A 137 8.27 1.48 -8.59
N ALA A 138 7.22 2.25 -8.24
CA ALA A 138 7.40 3.61 -7.74
C ALA A 138 8.10 3.60 -6.38
N MET A 139 7.75 2.67 -5.48
CA MET A 139 8.42 2.52 -4.18
C MET A 139 9.91 2.20 -4.36
N GLN A 140 10.29 1.30 -5.28
CA GLN A 140 11.68 1.03 -5.62
C GLN A 140 12.40 2.27 -6.16
N PHE A 141 11.70 3.12 -6.90
CA PHE A 141 12.25 4.41 -7.33
C PHE A 141 12.49 5.34 -6.12
N GLY A 142 11.58 5.34 -5.14
CA GLY A 142 11.73 6.09 -3.90
C GLY A 142 12.95 5.65 -3.09
N GLU A 143 13.11 4.33 -2.88
CA GLU A 143 14.30 3.78 -2.21
C GLU A 143 15.60 4.19 -2.92
N LYS A 144 15.63 4.08 -4.25
CA LYS A 144 16.85 4.29 -5.03
C LYS A 144 17.26 5.75 -5.19
N PHE A 145 16.29 6.68 -5.28
CA PHE A 145 16.54 8.05 -5.70
C PHE A 145 16.13 9.11 -4.67
N PHE A 146 15.41 8.72 -3.61
CA PHE A 146 14.95 9.59 -2.55
C PHE A 146 15.34 9.09 -1.16
N ASP A 147 16.21 8.09 -1.08
CA ASP A 147 16.62 7.47 0.19
C ASP A 147 15.43 7.06 1.10
N CYS A 148 14.31 6.69 0.47
CA CYS A 148 13.12 6.27 1.17
C CYS A 148 13.31 4.91 1.84
N THR A 149 12.64 4.70 2.95
CA THR A 149 12.54 3.39 3.63
C THR A 149 11.15 2.78 3.41
N ILE A 150 11.04 1.46 3.56
CA ILE A 150 9.75 0.77 3.44
C ILE A 150 9.20 0.50 4.83
N GLY A 151 8.02 1.05 5.10
CA GLY A 151 7.23 0.71 6.27
C GLY A 151 6.52 -0.63 6.06
N ASN A 152 5.37 -0.63 5.38
CA ASN A 152 4.65 -1.86 5.07
C ASN A 152 4.03 -1.84 3.68
N VAL A 153 4.01 -3.01 3.04
CA VAL A 153 3.20 -3.32 1.85
C VAL A 153 2.17 -4.35 2.26
N ILE A 154 0.90 -4.02 2.19
CA ILE A 154 -0.16 -4.91 2.64
C ILE A 154 -1.13 -5.31 1.52
N TYR A 155 -1.74 -6.47 1.70
CA TYR A 155 -2.81 -7.00 0.89
C TYR A 155 -3.87 -7.64 1.79
N LEU A 156 -5.13 -7.30 1.58
CA LEU A 156 -6.22 -7.95 2.30
C LEU A 156 -6.65 -9.23 1.56
N LYS A 157 -6.22 -10.37 2.03
CA LYS A 157 -6.73 -11.68 1.58
C LYS A 157 -8.22 -11.75 1.88
N THR A 158 -8.99 -12.22 0.91
CA THR A 158 -10.44 -12.40 1.04
C THR A 158 -10.85 -13.65 0.28
N GLU A 159 -11.59 -14.54 0.93
CA GLU A 159 -12.16 -15.71 0.27
C GLU A 159 -13.60 -15.41 -0.17
N PHE A 160 -13.94 -15.87 -1.36
CA PHE A 160 -15.27 -15.72 -1.93
C PHE A 160 -15.90 -17.10 -2.16
N LYS A 161 -17.15 -17.23 -1.78
CA LYS A 161 -17.99 -18.39 -2.14
C LYS A 161 -19.25 -17.85 -2.82
N ASP A 162 -19.50 -18.32 -4.05
CA ASP A 162 -20.63 -17.87 -4.87
C ASP A 162 -20.73 -16.34 -5.03
N GLY A 163 -19.58 -15.66 -5.12
CA GLY A 163 -19.48 -14.20 -5.25
C GLY A 163 -19.70 -13.42 -3.95
N VAL A 164 -19.88 -14.10 -2.83
CA VAL A 164 -20.03 -13.49 -1.50
C VAL A 164 -18.78 -13.72 -0.67
N ILE A 165 -18.37 -12.70 0.09
CA ILE A 165 -17.26 -12.81 1.02
C ILE A 165 -17.61 -13.85 2.09
N VAL A 166 -16.74 -14.85 2.28
CA VAL A 166 -16.85 -15.81 3.39
C VAL A 166 -16.56 -15.06 4.70
N ASP A 167 -17.50 -15.14 5.63
CA ASP A 167 -17.34 -14.45 6.92
C ASP A 167 -16.12 -14.98 7.68
N GLY A 168 -15.34 -14.05 8.24
CA GLY A 168 -14.09 -14.37 8.94
C GLY A 168 -12.90 -14.75 8.05
N SER A 169 -13.03 -14.73 6.71
CA SER A 169 -11.95 -15.09 5.79
C SER A 169 -10.97 -13.95 5.51
N GLN A 170 -11.32 -12.72 5.88
CA GLN A 170 -10.50 -11.55 5.61
C GLN A 170 -9.34 -11.47 6.60
N CYS A 171 -8.14 -11.36 6.09
CA CYS A 171 -6.90 -11.32 6.87
C CYS A 171 -5.88 -10.43 6.18
N ILE A 172 -5.15 -9.60 6.94
CA ILE A 172 -4.08 -8.76 6.41
C ILE A 172 -2.83 -9.61 6.19
N PHE A 173 -2.35 -9.60 4.96
CA PHE A 173 -1.04 -10.15 4.60
C PHE A 173 -0.04 -9.02 4.55
N ASP A 174 1.05 -9.15 5.29
CA ASP A 174 2.23 -8.32 5.10
C ASP A 174 3.03 -8.85 3.90
N LEU A 175 3.04 -8.09 2.82
CA LEU A 175 3.81 -8.40 1.63
C LEU A 175 5.18 -7.72 1.60
N THR A 176 5.58 -7.07 2.68
CA THR A 176 6.89 -6.41 2.76
C THR A 176 8.05 -7.39 2.49
N PRO A 177 8.04 -8.64 3.01
CA PRO A 177 9.08 -9.62 2.67
C PRO A 177 9.11 -9.97 1.17
N LEU A 178 7.93 -10.08 0.54
CA LEU A 178 7.85 -10.32 -0.91
C LEU A 178 8.39 -9.13 -1.73
N TYR A 179 8.10 -7.90 -1.28
CA TYR A 179 8.64 -6.69 -1.88
C TYR A 179 10.19 -6.67 -1.75
N MET A 180 10.73 -7.04 -0.59
CA MET A 180 12.18 -7.11 -0.34
C MET A 180 12.91 -8.07 -1.28
N LEU A 181 12.29 -9.18 -1.69
CA LEU A 181 12.86 -10.07 -2.73
C LEU A 181 13.09 -9.33 -4.06
N SER A 182 12.16 -8.46 -4.43
CA SER A 182 12.31 -7.67 -5.66
C SER A 182 13.43 -6.62 -5.53
N THR A 183 13.50 -5.95 -4.39
CA THR A 183 14.57 -4.99 -4.08
C THR A 183 15.93 -5.69 -4.02
N PHE A 184 16.03 -6.85 -3.38
CA PHE A 184 17.23 -7.68 -3.37
C PHE A 184 17.68 -8.02 -4.79
N THR A 185 16.78 -8.54 -5.63
CA THR A 185 17.09 -8.92 -7.01
C THR A 185 17.62 -7.75 -7.84
N ASN A 186 17.11 -6.54 -7.60
CA ASN A 186 17.51 -5.33 -8.33
C ASN A 186 18.84 -4.72 -7.85
N ASN A 187 19.24 -5.00 -6.62
CA ASN A 187 20.40 -4.36 -5.98
C ASN A 187 21.59 -5.31 -5.75
N ILE A 188 21.37 -6.63 -5.83
CA ILE A 188 22.45 -7.58 -5.60
C ILE A 188 23.42 -7.60 -6.79
N GLU A 189 24.71 -7.49 -6.49
CA GLU A 189 25.80 -7.70 -7.44
C GLU A 189 26.49 -9.01 -7.10
N CYS A 190 26.31 -10.02 -7.94
CA CYS A 190 26.94 -11.32 -7.80
C CYS A 190 27.66 -11.74 -9.08
N SER A 191 28.80 -12.44 -8.92
CA SER A 191 29.60 -12.89 -10.04
C SER A 191 29.02 -14.12 -10.77
N SER A 192 28.03 -14.80 -10.18
CA SER A 192 27.29 -15.92 -10.79
C SER A 192 25.91 -16.10 -10.17
N GLY A 193 24.99 -16.76 -10.89
CA GLY A 193 23.66 -17.11 -10.39
C GLY A 193 23.69 -18.01 -9.14
N GLU A 194 24.67 -18.94 -9.05
CA GLU A 194 24.82 -19.79 -7.86
C GLU A 194 25.13 -18.98 -6.60
N ARG A 195 25.98 -17.95 -6.72
CA ARG A 195 26.28 -17.05 -5.60
C ARG A 195 25.09 -16.16 -5.25
N ALA A 196 24.30 -15.75 -6.24
CA ALA A 196 23.07 -15.00 -6.00
C ALA A 196 22.03 -15.84 -5.24
N ILE A 197 21.89 -17.13 -5.59
CA ILE A 197 21.01 -18.07 -4.86
C ILE A 197 21.48 -18.24 -3.41
N ALA A 198 22.80 -18.45 -3.19
CA ALA A 198 23.32 -18.58 -1.84
C ALA A 198 23.16 -17.30 -0.99
N ALA A 199 23.24 -16.12 -1.61
CA ALA A 199 22.97 -14.86 -0.93
C ALA A 199 21.47 -14.67 -0.62
N LEU A 200 20.57 -15.25 -1.41
CA LEU A 200 19.15 -15.24 -1.15
C LEU A 200 18.79 -16.05 0.12
N ASP A 201 19.46 -17.18 0.34
CA ASP A 201 19.26 -18.01 1.53
C ASP A 201 19.56 -17.20 2.81
N ALA A 202 20.60 -16.37 2.80
CA ALA A 202 20.99 -15.53 3.93
C ALA A 202 20.04 -14.33 4.19
N LEU A 203 19.20 -13.96 3.22
CA LEU A 203 18.28 -12.80 3.38
C LEU A 203 17.15 -13.08 4.38
N PHE A 204 16.77 -14.34 4.57
CA PHE A 204 15.65 -14.78 5.41
C PHE A 204 16.07 -15.74 6.52
N GLU A 205 17.37 -15.96 6.71
CA GLU A 205 17.89 -16.68 7.87
C GLU A 205 17.89 -15.72 9.08
N GLU A 206 16.90 -15.86 9.97
CA GLU A 206 16.90 -15.30 11.34
C GLU A 206 17.37 -16.37 12.35
#